data_019cbce81ce25624f72fc1d7b010cb0b
#
_entry.id   019cbce81ce25624f72fc1d7b010cb0b
#
_cell.length_a   1.000
_cell.length_b   1.000
_cell.length_c   1.000
_cell.angle_alpha   90.00
_cell.angle_beta   90.00
_cell.angle_gamma   90.00
#
_symmetry.space_group_name_H-M   'P 1'
#
loop_
_entity.id
_entity.type
_entity.pdbx_description
1 polymer ?
#
loop_
_entity_poly.entity_id
_entity_poly.type
_entity_poly.pdbx_seq_one_letter_code
_entity_poly.pdbx_strand_id
1 'polypeptide(L)'
;MPYAAAVTNPADRRHARSGSPFESSIGFSRAVRVGDTVAVSGTAPVWPDGSVDPDPAVQARRCWEIMLAALEELGGSVTDVIRTRQYVVDPADGDAVGAVHGEIFGDVRPASTMVVIAALLDPRWKVEFELDAVLGG
;
A
#
# COMPACT_ATOMS: atom_id res chain seq x y z
N MET A 1 -6.07 30.12 -10.51
CA MET A 1 -7.01 29.17 -11.05
C MET A 1 -7.62 28.33 -9.93
N PRO A 2 -8.90 28.41 -9.69
CA PRO A 2 -9.51 27.67 -8.60
C PRO A 2 -9.64 26.18 -8.95
N TYR A 3 -8.61 25.47 -8.74
CA TYR A 3 -8.52 24.05 -9.03
C TYR A 3 -9.66 23.23 -8.42
N ALA A 4 -10.06 23.56 -7.21
CA ALA A 4 -11.04 22.78 -6.46
C ALA A 4 -12.50 23.00 -6.86
N ALA A 5 -12.81 24.02 -7.67
CA ALA A 5 -14.19 24.48 -7.86
C ALA A 5 -15.11 23.43 -8.52
N ALA A 6 -14.56 22.51 -9.30
CA ALA A 6 -15.36 21.54 -10.04
C ALA A 6 -15.14 20.09 -9.57
N VAL A 7 -14.42 19.88 -8.47
CA VAL A 7 -14.15 18.52 -8.03
C VAL A 7 -15.37 17.96 -7.31
N THR A 8 -16.02 16.96 -7.89
CA THR A 8 -17.10 16.21 -7.27
C THR A 8 -16.68 14.75 -7.16
N ASN A 9 -17.01 14.14 -6.03
CA ASN A 9 -16.78 12.72 -5.85
C ASN A 9 -17.90 11.95 -6.55
N PRO A 10 -17.59 10.97 -7.42
CA PRO A 10 -18.60 10.06 -7.93
C PRO A 10 -19.31 9.33 -6.79
N ALA A 11 -20.58 8.97 -6.98
CA ALA A 11 -21.37 8.28 -5.97
C ALA A 11 -20.75 6.93 -5.58
N ASP A 12 -19.99 6.30 -6.47
CA ASP A 12 -19.31 5.03 -6.24
C ASP A 12 -17.89 5.18 -5.67
N ARG A 13 -17.44 6.40 -5.40
CA ARG A 13 -16.10 6.66 -4.84
C ARG A 13 -16.12 6.42 -3.34
N ARG A 14 -15.29 5.50 -2.88
CA ARG A 14 -15.16 5.15 -1.46
C ARG A 14 -13.71 5.20 -1.03
N HIS A 15 -13.49 5.48 0.27
CA HIS A 15 -12.17 5.64 0.86
C HIS A 15 -12.00 4.72 2.05
N ALA A 16 -10.84 4.10 2.17
CA ALA A 16 -10.36 3.49 3.41
C ALA A 16 -9.37 4.45 4.05
N ARG A 17 -9.44 4.59 5.37
CA ARG A 17 -8.62 5.52 6.14
C ARG A 17 -7.96 4.81 7.30
N SER A 18 -6.69 5.12 7.53
CA SER A 18 -5.92 4.51 8.63
C SER A 18 -5.98 5.30 9.93
N GLY A 19 -6.58 6.50 9.91
CA GLY A 19 -6.57 7.40 11.06
C GLY A 19 -5.28 8.20 11.21
N SER A 20 -4.35 8.10 10.25
CA SER A 20 -3.13 8.90 10.25
C SER A 20 -3.47 10.38 10.10
N PRO A 21 -2.87 11.29 10.91
CA PRO A 21 -3.08 12.72 10.75
C PRO A 21 -2.59 13.26 9.41
N PHE A 22 -1.68 12.56 8.75
CA PHE A 22 -1.15 12.96 7.45
C PHE A 22 -2.19 12.83 6.33
N GLU A 23 -3.19 11.97 6.48
CA GLU A 23 -4.22 11.79 5.45
C GLU A 23 -4.99 13.08 5.20
N SER A 24 -5.43 13.77 6.25
CA SER A 24 -6.15 15.03 6.09
C SER A 24 -5.23 16.19 5.76
N SER A 25 -4.06 16.28 6.37
CA SER A 25 -3.14 17.40 6.16
C SER A 25 -2.47 17.39 4.78
N ILE A 26 -2.16 16.22 4.24
CA ILE A 26 -1.55 16.06 2.91
C ILE A 26 -2.63 15.90 1.84
N GLY A 27 -3.77 15.34 2.19
CA GLY A 27 -4.89 15.18 1.27
C GLY A 27 -4.91 13.83 0.57
N PHE A 28 -4.72 12.74 1.33
CA PHE A 28 -4.82 11.39 0.76
C PHE A 28 -5.62 10.45 1.67
N SER A 29 -5.95 9.30 1.14
CA SER A 29 -6.60 8.20 1.88
C SER A 29 -5.69 6.98 1.87
N ARG A 30 -5.91 6.03 2.78
CA ARG A 30 -5.16 4.77 2.75
C ARG A 30 -5.41 3.99 1.47
N ALA A 31 -6.64 3.99 1.00
CA ALA A 31 -7.03 3.41 -0.27
C ALA A 31 -8.27 4.12 -0.82
N VAL A 32 -8.44 4.05 -2.12
CA VAL A 32 -9.60 4.62 -2.82
C VAL A 32 -10.16 3.58 -3.77
N ARG A 33 -11.48 3.41 -3.74
CA ARG A 33 -12.21 2.59 -4.73
C ARG A 33 -13.09 3.47 -5.59
N VAL A 34 -13.00 3.28 -6.92
CA VAL A 34 -13.92 3.88 -7.89
C VAL A 34 -14.38 2.77 -8.83
N GLY A 35 -15.68 2.49 -8.85
CA GLY A 35 -16.18 1.33 -9.58
C GLY A 35 -15.58 0.05 -9.03
N ASP A 36 -14.92 -0.72 -9.88
CA ASP A 36 -14.24 -1.96 -9.50
C ASP A 36 -12.73 -1.78 -9.31
N THR A 37 -12.21 -0.57 -9.48
CA THR A 37 -10.79 -0.28 -9.35
C THR A 37 -10.46 0.21 -7.94
N VAL A 38 -9.42 -0.34 -7.33
CA VAL A 38 -8.90 0.09 -6.04
C VAL A 38 -7.43 0.45 -6.18
N ALA A 39 -7.07 1.60 -5.65
CA ALA A 39 -5.67 2.01 -5.48
C ALA A 39 -5.36 2.10 -3.99
N VAL A 40 -4.31 1.43 -3.55
CA VAL A 40 -3.83 1.51 -2.17
C VAL A 40 -2.55 2.35 -2.15
N SER A 41 -2.58 3.39 -1.34
CA SER A 41 -1.48 4.34 -1.21
C SER A 41 -0.20 3.69 -0.71
N GLY A 42 0.92 4.34 -0.95
CA GLY A 42 2.20 3.97 -0.35
C GLY A 42 2.04 3.75 1.15
N THR A 43 2.45 2.59 1.62
CA THR A 43 2.20 2.12 2.99
C THR A 43 3.51 1.77 3.66
N ALA A 44 3.74 2.41 4.81
CA ALA A 44 4.91 2.20 5.66
C ALA A 44 4.63 1.13 6.73
N PRO A 45 5.69 0.47 7.27
CA PRO A 45 5.53 -0.66 8.18
C PRO A 45 5.28 -0.25 9.64
N VAL A 46 4.34 0.63 9.89
CA VAL A 46 4.11 1.20 11.22
C VAL A 46 2.99 0.46 11.94
N TRP A 47 3.26 0.09 13.20
CA TRP A 47 2.27 -0.47 14.09
C TRP A 47 1.42 0.63 14.74
N PRO A 48 0.21 0.30 15.28
CA PRO A 48 -0.67 1.32 15.86
C PRO A 48 -0.04 2.15 16.97
N ASP A 49 0.92 1.59 17.71
CA ASP A 49 1.65 2.31 18.77
C ASP A 49 2.79 3.17 18.23
N GLY A 50 2.99 3.21 16.90
CA GLY A 50 4.06 3.96 16.26
C GLY A 50 5.38 3.22 16.16
N SER A 51 5.47 1.99 16.67
CA SER A 51 6.70 1.19 16.58
C SER A 51 6.95 0.68 15.16
N VAL A 52 8.20 0.41 14.87
CA VAL A 52 8.67 -0.18 13.60
C VAL A 52 9.67 -1.28 13.94
N ASP A 53 9.40 -2.49 13.48
CA ASP A 53 10.33 -3.60 13.67
C ASP A 53 11.56 -3.40 12.77
N PRO A 54 12.78 -3.65 13.23
CA PRO A 54 13.98 -3.47 12.41
C PRO A 54 14.19 -4.56 11.34
N ASP A 55 13.48 -5.68 11.41
CA ASP A 55 13.63 -6.76 10.44
C ASP A 55 12.89 -6.43 9.13
N PRO A 56 13.56 -6.44 7.97
CA PRO A 56 12.92 -6.10 6.71
C PRO A 56 11.78 -7.04 6.31
N ALA A 57 11.85 -8.32 6.64
CA ALA A 57 10.76 -9.27 6.37
C ALA A 57 9.53 -8.96 7.22
N VAL A 58 9.73 -8.62 8.49
CA VAL A 58 8.64 -8.21 9.39
C VAL A 58 8.02 -6.90 8.90
N GLN A 59 8.85 -5.95 8.50
CA GLN A 59 8.36 -4.70 7.91
C GLN A 59 7.51 -4.97 6.66
N ALA A 60 7.98 -5.83 5.77
CA ALA A 60 7.24 -6.20 4.56
C ALA A 60 5.87 -6.80 4.89
N ARG A 61 5.82 -7.75 5.83
CA ARG A 61 4.54 -8.36 6.27
C ARG A 61 3.59 -7.31 6.81
N ARG A 62 4.11 -6.39 7.63
CA ARG A 62 3.28 -5.33 8.21
C ARG A 62 2.67 -4.43 7.12
N CYS A 63 3.46 -4.03 6.14
CA CYS A 63 2.93 -3.25 5.01
C CYS A 63 1.78 -3.98 4.32
N TRP A 64 1.97 -5.25 3.95
CA TRP A 64 0.93 -6.01 3.28
C TRP A 64 -0.31 -6.21 4.15
N GLU A 65 -0.17 -6.41 5.45
CA GLU A 65 -1.31 -6.50 6.37
C GLU A 65 -2.17 -5.24 6.33
N ILE A 66 -1.53 -4.08 6.41
CA ILE A 66 -2.24 -2.79 6.35
C ILE A 66 -2.96 -2.64 5.00
N MET A 67 -2.26 -2.94 3.93
CA MET A 67 -2.77 -2.75 2.57
C MET A 67 -3.91 -3.70 2.24
N LEU A 68 -3.78 -4.97 2.59
CA LEU A 68 -4.84 -5.94 2.35
C LEU A 68 -6.06 -5.71 3.24
N ALA A 69 -5.88 -5.23 4.47
CA ALA A 69 -7.00 -4.81 5.31
C ALA A 69 -7.76 -3.63 4.69
N ALA A 70 -7.06 -2.66 4.13
CA ALA A 70 -7.70 -1.54 3.43
C ALA A 70 -8.45 -2.00 2.18
N LEU A 71 -7.87 -2.93 1.42
CA LEU A 71 -8.50 -3.52 0.25
C LEU A 71 -9.79 -4.28 0.63
N GLU A 72 -9.73 -5.09 1.68
CA GLU A 72 -10.89 -5.82 2.18
C GLU A 72 -12.01 -4.89 2.65
N GLU A 73 -11.66 -3.80 3.32
CA GLU A 73 -12.63 -2.78 3.73
C GLU A 73 -13.40 -2.20 2.54
N LEU A 74 -12.75 -2.12 1.39
CA LEU A 74 -13.36 -1.63 0.14
C LEU A 74 -13.99 -2.74 -0.72
N GLY A 75 -14.05 -3.97 -0.20
CA GLY A 75 -14.73 -5.08 -0.86
C GLY A 75 -13.85 -5.97 -1.72
N GLY A 76 -12.55 -5.74 -1.73
CA GLY A 76 -11.60 -6.56 -2.48
C GLY A 76 -10.93 -7.64 -1.66
N SER A 77 -10.10 -8.40 -2.32
CA SER A 77 -9.29 -9.45 -1.68
C SER A 77 -7.93 -9.57 -2.38
N VAL A 78 -7.06 -10.37 -1.81
CA VAL A 78 -5.71 -10.60 -2.38
C VAL A 78 -5.78 -11.08 -3.83
N THR A 79 -6.79 -11.85 -4.20
CA THR A 79 -6.96 -12.37 -5.57
C THR A 79 -7.30 -11.29 -6.60
N ASP A 80 -7.73 -10.11 -6.15
CA ASP A 80 -8.05 -8.98 -7.02
C ASP A 80 -6.83 -8.11 -7.35
N VAL A 81 -5.70 -8.33 -6.69
CA VAL A 81 -4.51 -7.52 -6.88
C VAL A 81 -3.91 -7.78 -8.26
N ILE A 82 -3.72 -6.68 -9.03
CA ILE A 82 -3.16 -6.77 -10.38
C ILE A 82 -1.74 -6.22 -10.47
N ARG A 83 -1.35 -5.35 -9.54
CA ARG A 83 -0.02 -4.75 -9.53
C ARG A 83 0.44 -4.48 -8.11
N THR A 84 1.71 -4.78 -7.87
CA THR A 84 2.41 -4.38 -6.64
C THR A 84 3.66 -3.60 -7.00
N ARG A 85 3.98 -2.57 -6.18
CA ARG A 85 5.24 -1.84 -6.27
C ARG A 85 5.89 -1.85 -4.91
N GLN A 86 7.14 -2.25 -4.88
CA GLN A 86 7.92 -2.41 -3.66
C GLN A 86 9.14 -1.51 -3.73
N TYR A 87 9.27 -0.61 -2.77
CA TYR A 87 10.42 0.27 -2.61
C TYR A 87 11.23 -0.22 -1.44
N VAL A 88 12.52 -0.47 -1.66
CA VAL A 88 13.46 -0.88 -0.61
C VAL A 88 14.64 0.09 -0.57
N VAL A 89 15.18 0.30 0.61
CA VAL A 89 16.30 1.25 0.79
C VAL A 89 17.65 0.56 0.61
N ASP A 90 17.75 -0.72 1.01
CA ASP A 90 18.98 -1.49 0.90
C ASP A 90 18.76 -2.66 -0.07
N PRO A 91 19.57 -2.78 -1.14
CA PRO A 91 19.45 -3.89 -2.07
C PRO A 91 19.65 -5.26 -1.40
N ALA A 92 20.36 -5.33 -0.28
CA ALA A 92 20.55 -6.57 0.48
C ALA A 92 19.24 -7.11 1.07
N ASP A 93 18.23 -6.27 1.24
CA ASP A 93 16.93 -6.68 1.79
C ASP A 93 15.98 -7.25 0.70
N GLY A 94 16.34 -7.14 -0.56
CA GLY A 94 15.46 -7.51 -1.67
C GLY A 94 14.99 -8.96 -1.64
N ASP A 95 15.86 -9.89 -1.32
CA ASP A 95 15.50 -11.32 -1.29
C ASP A 95 14.49 -11.61 -0.18
N ALA A 96 14.70 -11.07 1.02
CA ALA A 96 13.80 -11.28 2.15
C ALA A 96 12.43 -10.65 1.88
N VAL A 97 12.41 -9.45 1.33
CA VAL A 97 11.17 -8.74 0.96
C VAL A 97 10.44 -9.49 -0.15
N GLY A 98 11.17 -9.94 -1.17
CA GLY A 98 10.61 -10.73 -2.26
C GLY A 98 10.01 -12.06 -1.80
N ALA A 99 10.64 -12.71 -0.83
CA ALA A 99 10.13 -13.96 -0.25
C ALA A 99 8.78 -13.75 0.44
N VAL A 100 8.61 -12.65 1.18
CA VAL A 100 7.32 -12.29 1.80
C VAL A 100 6.25 -12.03 0.73
N HIS A 101 6.59 -11.33 -0.34
CA HIS A 101 5.69 -11.12 -1.47
C HIS A 101 5.25 -12.45 -2.07
N GLY A 102 6.18 -13.39 -2.27
CA GLY A 102 5.88 -14.71 -2.79
C GLY A 102 4.94 -15.52 -1.92
N GLU A 103 5.07 -15.43 -0.59
CA GLU A 103 4.16 -16.09 0.33
C GLU A 103 2.73 -15.58 0.19
N ILE A 104 2.56 -14.29 0.00
CA ILE A 104 1.23 -13.64 -0.05
C ILE A 104 0.62 -13.74 -1.44
N PHE A 105 1.40 -13.49 -2.48
CA PHE A 105 0.91 -13.34 -3.84
C PHE A 105 1.28 -14.49 -4.78
N GLY A 106 1.90 -15.55 -4.29
CA GLY A 106 2.43 -16.62 -5.13
C GLY A 106 1.39 -17.29 -6.02
N ASP A 107 0.15 -17.37 -5.57
CA ASP A 107 -0.95 -17.96 -6.36
C ASP A 107 -1.65 -16.92 -7.26
N VAL A 108 -1.59 -15.64 -6.89
CA VAL A 108 -2.23 -14.56 -7.65
C VAL A 108 -1.34 -14.08 -8.78
N ARG A 109 -0.05 -13.94 -8.50
CA ARG A 109 1.00 -13.53 -9.44
C ARG A 109 0.70 -12.22 -10.15
N PRO A 110 0.50 -11.11 -9.42
CA PRO A 110 0.29 -9.81 -10.02
C PRO A 110 1.53 -9.32 -10.77
N ALA A 111 1.36 -8.35 -11.65
CA ALA A 111 2.51 -7.60 -12.15
C ALA A 111 3.20 -6.94 -10.96
N SER A 112 4.52 -7.03 -10.86
CA SER A 112 5.25 -6.56 -9.70
C SER A 112 6.55 -5.91 -10.09
N THR A 113 6.90 -4.83 -9.38
CA THR A 113 8.18 -4.14 -9.54
C THR A 113 8.76 -3.88 -8.16
N MET A 114 10.07 -4.13 -8.00
CA MET A 114 10.82 -3.75 -6.82
C MET A 114 11.97 -2.85 -7.25
N VAL A 115 12.11 -1.71 -6.60
CA VAL A 115 13.22 -0.77 -6.86
C VAL A 115 13.89 -0.37 -5.57
N VAL A 116 15.18 -0.12 -5.67
CA VAL A 116 15.98 0.43 -4.58
C VAL A 116 15.94 1.96 -4.68
N ILE A 117 15.60 2.61 -3.58
CA ILE A 117 15.51 4.07 -3.51
C ILE A 117 16.51 4.62 -2.49
N ALA A 118 16.78 5.92 -2.56
CA ALA A 118 17.78 6.56 -1.71
C ALA A 118 17.40 6.55 -0.22
N ALA A 119 16.13 6.79 0.10
CA ALA A 119 15.64 6.86 1.47
C ALA A 119 14.11 6.89 1.50
N LEU A 120 13.55 6.65 2.67
CA LEU A 120 12.15 6.88 2.97
C LEU A 120 12.03 8.02 3.98
N LEU A 121 10.81 8.47 4.24
CA LEU A 121 10.59 9.67 5.08
C LEU A 121 10.97 9.46 6.55
N ASP A 122 10.93 8.22 7.03
CA ASP A 122 11.40 7.86 8.38
C ASP A 122 12.61 6.95 8.23
N PRO A 123 13.73 7.24 8.92
CA PRO A 123 14.96 6.44 8.79
C PRO A 123 14.82 5.01 9.30
N ARG A 124 13.79 4.67 10.08
CA ARG A 124 13.52 3.31 10.51
C ARG A 124 12.87 2.46 9.43
N TRP A 125 12.24 3.08 8.44
CA TRP A 125 11.58 2.37 7.36
C TRP A 125 12.59 1.84 6.36
N LYS A 126 12.57 0.56 6.14
CA LYS A 126 13.38 -0.13 5.13
C LYS A 126 12.61 -0.40 3.86
N VAL A 127 11.28 -0.39 3.96
CA VAL A 127 10.38 -0.68 2.84
C VAL A 127 9.16 0.24 2.86
N GLU A 128 8.57 0.44 1.68
CA GLU A 128 7.25 1.05 1.49
C GLU A 128 6.65 0.44 0.22
N PHE A 129 5.37 0.09 0.28
CA PHE A 129 4.71 -0.61 -0.83
C PHE A 129 3.41 0.08 -1.25
N GLU A 130 2.99 -0.18 -2.47
CA GLU A 130 1.68 0.22 -2.98
C GLU A 130 1.11 -0.88 -3.86
N LEU A 131 -0.20 -0.90 -4.06
CA LEU A 131 -0.86 -1.87 -4.93
C LEU A 131 -2.06 -1.28 -5.65
N ASP A 132 -2.38 -1.89 -6.79
CA ASP A 132 -3.61 -1.66 -7.53
C ASP A 132 -4.38 -2.98 -7.62
N ALA A 133 -5.71 -2.90 -7.56
CA ALA A 133 -6.59 -4.07 -7.66
C ALA A 133 -7.79 -3.75 -8.53
N VAL A 134 -8.35 -4.80 -9.14
CA VAL A 134 -9.61 -4.74 -9.88
C VAL A 134 -10.51 -5.84 -9.33
N LEU A 135 -11.64 -5.46 -8.74
CA LEU A 135 -12.53 -6.36 -8.05
C LEU A 135 -13.33 -7.21 -9.04
N GLY A 136 -13.49 -8.49 -8.71
CA GLY A 136 -14.26 -9.42 -9.53
C GLY A 136 -13.53 -9.86 -10.80
N GLY A 137 -12.24 -9.59 -10.82
CA GLY A 137 -11.39 -9.97 -11.96
C GLY A 137 -10.98 -11.42 -11.99
#